data_4967e2e634cbae7b20faf397252b7aeb
#
_entry.id   4967e2e634cbae7b20faf397252b7aeb
#
_cell.length_a   1.000
_cell.length_b   1.000
_cell.length_c   1.000
_cell.angle_alpha   90.00
_cell.angle_beta   90.00
_cell.angle_gamma   90.00
#
_symmetry.space_group_name_H-M   'P 1'
#
loop_
_entity.id
_entity.type
_entity.pdbx_description
1 polymer ?
#
loop_
_entity_poly.entity_id
_entity_poly.type
_entity_poly.pdbx_seq_one_letter_code
_entity_poly.pdbx_strand_id
1 'polypeptide(L)'
;MGKGRGLSRAERLNEMKRLYVQRAFSDIEMAERLGIDRSTAYRDRIALEQEYPFIEEEPGRYRIDRSRLISEVRLTPFEALFLYLPARRLLRQTHTANLHVVQAVEKLATCLQQPMTERLLQLTTAVLKQQKQPQRLSILEQITMAWLNQRKVRITYRALRARRPLIHTACPYLIEPALWSDSVYVIAYSDVARDIVPFKLERIEDVVTTLETFEIPEDFDEQQLLRHTWGIWLGDDEPVTVRLRFAPGDVVRRVRETIWHPSQRITLLEDGGCEWQAQVADWREMVPWVRGWGAAVEVLEPVEFRETLIGESRALAERYGWHVSSAPSTTGESTTLQDFFGG
;
A
#
# COMPACT_ATOMS: atom_id res chain seq x y z
N MET A 1 -25.87 17.62 -39.11
CA MET A 1 -25.96 17.79 -37.62
C MET A 1 -26.90 16.71 -37.11
N GLY A 2 -26.35 15.58 -36.66
CA GLY A 2 -27.13 14.48 -36.11
C GLY A 2 -27.63 14.82 -34.73
N LYS A 3 -28.93 14.79 -34.50
CA LYS A 3 -29.51 14.80 -33.15
C LYS A 3 -29.04 13.54 -32.42
N GLY A 4 -28.15 13.71 -31.45
CA GLY A 4 -27.77 12.63 -30.55
C GLY A 4 -29.02 12.06 -29.88
N ARG A 5 -29.17 10.73 -29.85
CA ARG A 5 -30.20 10.03 -29.07
C ARG A 5 -30.08 10.48 -27.60
N GLY A 6 -31.12 11.17 -27.12
CA GLY A 6 -31.20 11.50 -25.71
C GLY A 6 -31.12 10.24 -24.85
N LEU A 7 -30.45 10.33 -23.70
CA LEU A 7 -30.36 9.23 -22.72
C LEU A 7 -31.76 8.70 -22.38
N SER A 8 -31.93 7.41 -22.34
CA SER A 8 -33.13 6.79 -21.75
C SER A 8 -33.26 7.20 -20.28
N ARG A 9 -34.44 7.08 -19.69
CA ARG A 9 -34.65 7.42 -18.27
C ARG A 9 -33.70 6.61 -17.36
N ALA A 10 -33.50 5.34 -17.64
CA ALA A 10 -32.63 4.47 -16.85
C ALA A 10 -31.15 4.89 -16.94
N GLU A 11 -30.66 5.19 -18.16
CA GLU A 11 -29.30 5.69 -18.36
C GLU A 11 -29.09 7.05 -17.70
N ARG A 12 -30.08 7.93 -17.77
CA ARG A 12 -30.05 9.24 -17.14
C ARG A 12 -30.02 9.16 -15.61
N LEU A 13 -30.85 8.32 -14.98
CA LEU A 13 -30.85 8.11 -13.53
C LEU A 13 -29.49 7.54 -13.06
N ASN A 14 -28.91 6.62 -13.80
CA ASN A 14 -27.58 6.09 -13.49
C ASN A 14 -26.50 7.18 -13.57
N GLU A 15 -26.54 8.03 -14.58
CA GLU A 15 -25.58 9.13 -14.70
C GLU A 15 -25.79 10.20 -13.64
N MET A 16 -27.03 10.56 -13.31
CA MET A 16 -27.36 11.46 -12.19
C MET A 16 -26.85 10.92 -10.87
N LYS A 17 -27.08 9.63 -10.57
CA LYS A 17 -26.54 8.96 -9.40
C LYS A 17 -25.02 9.09 -9.34
N ARG A 18 -24.32 8.79 -10.44
CA ARG A 18 -22.86 8.89 -10.52
C ARG A 18 -22.36 10.31 -10.19
N LEU A 19 -23.03 11.32 -10.74
CA LEU A 19 -22.68 12.72 -10.53
C LEU A 19 -22.96 13.18 -9.07
N TYR A 20 -24.12 12.86 -8.52
CA TYR A 20 -24.48 13.20 -7.13
C TYR A 20 -23.61 12.49 -6.08
N VAL A 21 -23.01 11.35 -6.43
CA VAL A 21 -22.00 10.69 -5.57
C VAL A 21 -20.68 11.46 -5.57
N GLN A 22 -20.34 12.16 -6.66
CA GLN A 22 -19.05 12.88 -6.77
C GLN A 22 -19.07 14.23 -6.06
N ARG A 23 -20.12 15.04 -6.27
CA ARG A 23 -20.27 16.37 -5.67
C ARG A 23 -21.74 16.80 -5.62
N ALA A 24 -22.01 17.93 -4.95
CA ALA A 24 -23.33 18.54 -4.95
C ALA A 24 -23.64 19.24 -6.28
N PHE A 25 -24.90 19.09 -6.73
CA PHE A 25 -25.47 19.75 -7.91
C PHE A 25 -26.83 20.32 -7.58
N SER A 26 -27.14 21.49 -8.14
CA SER A 26 -28.51 21.98 -8.24
C SER A 26 -29.25 21.30 -9.39
N ASP A 27 -30.61 21.36 -9.36
CA ASP A 27 -31.43 20.82 -10.44
C ASP A 27 -31.14 21.55 -11.79
N ILE A 28 -30.70 22.82 -11.73
CA ILE A 28 -30.32 23.60 -12.91
C ILE A 28 -29.01 23.08 -13.50
N GLU A 29 -27.96 22.95 -12.68
CA GLU A 29 -26.65 22.43 -13.14
C GLU A 29 -26.76 21.01 -13.69
N MET A 30 -27.60 20.19 -13.04
CA MET A 30 -27.84 18.81 -13.51
C MET A 30 -28.58 18.80 -14.86
N ALA A 31 -29.58 19.67 -15.04
CA ALA A 31 -30.31 19.81 -16.29
C ALA A 31 -29.39 20.23 -17.44
N GLU A 32 -28.57 21.24 -17.23
CA GLU A 32 -27.57 21.72 -18.21
C GLU A 32 -26.58 20.62 -18.58
N ARG A 33 -26.05 19.88 -17.60
CA ARG A 33 -25.06 18.85 -17.82
C ARG A 33 -25.57 17.66 -18.60
N LEU A 34 -26.84 17.31 -18.42
CA LEU A 34 -27.46 16.16 -19.11
C LEU A 34 -28.27 16.56 -20.34
N GLY A 35 -28.37 17.85 -20.66
CA GLY A 35 -29.14 18.35 -21.79
C GLY A 35 -30.65 18.09 -21.68
N ILE A 36 -31.21 18.20 -20.47
CA ILE A 36 -32.62 17.99 -20.15
C ILE A 36 -33.22 19.24 -19.53
N ASP A 37 -34.56 19.28 -19.40
CA ASP A 37 -35.17 20.38 -18.67
C ASP A 37 -35.08 20.24 -17.15
N ARG A 38 -35.07 21.40 -16.45
CA ARG A 38 -35.00 21.46 -14.99
C ARG A 38 -36.10 20.64 -14.32
N SER A 39 -37.31 20.63 -14.87
CA SER A 39 -38.45 19.89 -14.30
C SER A 39 -38.24 18.38 -14.37
N THR A 40 -37.52 17.92 -15.41
CA THR A 40 -37.10 16.51 -15.56
C THR A 40 -35.99 16.18 -14.58
N ALA A 41 -34.95 17.03 -14.45
CA ALA A 41 -33.89 16.85 -13.47
C ALA A 41 -34.46 16.79 -12.03
N TYR A 42 -35.33 17.67 -11.67
CA TYR A 42 -36.00 17.68 -10.37
C TYR A 42 -36.78 16.37 -10.11
N ARG A 43 -37.61 15.91 -11.05
CA ARG A 43 -38.39 14.68 -10.89
C ARG A 43 -37.50 13.44 -10.78
N ASP A 44 -36.42 13.39 -11.55
CA ASP A 44 -35.48 12.30 -11.51
C ASP A 44 -34.65 12.32 -10.20
N ARG A 45 -34.28 13.49 -9.66
CA ARG A 45 -33.67 13.60 -8.33
C ARG A 45 -34.62 13.09 -7.23
N ILE A 46 -35.87 13.51 -7.24
CA ILE A 46 -36.88 13.04 -6.24
C ILE A 46 -37.03 11.50 -6.34
N ALA A 47 -36.98 10.93 -7.53
CA ALA A 47 -36.98 9.47 -7.67
C ALA A 47 -35.75 8.81 -7.05
N LEU A 48 -34.57 9.42 -7.22
CA LEU A 48 -33.32 8.93 -6.62
C LEU A 48 -33.31 9.12 -5.09
N GLU A 49 -33.91 10.15 -4.54
CA GLU A 49 -34.04 10.38 -3.09
C GLU A 49 -34.83 9.28 -2.37
N GLN A 50 -35.69 8.56 -3.06
CA GLN A 50 -36.41 7.41 -2.49
C GLN A 50 -35.52 6.20 -2.30
N GLU A 51 -34.43 6.09 -3.10
CA GLU A 51 -33.53 4.95 -3.08
C GLU A 51 -32.18 5.27 -2.40
N TYR A 52 -31.77 6.55 -2.39
CA TYR A 52 -30.47 6.99 -1.91
C TYR A 52 -30.61 8.09 -0.87
N PRO A 53 -29.75 8.10 0.16
CA PRO A 53 -29.75 9.18 1.16
C PRO A 53 -29.13 10.45 0.55
N PHE A 54 -29.95 11.46 0.31
CA PHE A 54 -29.48 12.76 -0.14
C PHE A 54 -29.27 13.70 1.06
N ILE A 55 -28.31 14.60 0.95
CA ILE A 55 -28.12 15.75 1.83
C ILE A 55 -28.06 17.02 0.99
N GLU A 56 -28.61 18.08 1.52
CA GLU A 56 -28.46 19.42 0.98
C GLU A 56 -27.20 20.03 1.59
N GLU A 57 -26.14 20.17 0.77
CA GLU A 57 -24.83 20.66 1.21
C GLU A 57 -24.80 22.18 1.23
N GLU A 58 -25.46 22.81 0.27
CA GLU A 58 -25.72 24.24 0.16
C GLU A 58 -27.19 24.45 -0.27
N PRO A 59 -27.82 25.61 -0.02
CA PRO A 59 -29.21 25.86 -0.41
C PRO A 59 -29.47 25.54 -1.89
N GLY A 60 -30.32 24.57 -2.14
CA GLY A 60 -30.71 24.12 -3.48
C GLY A 60 -29.67 23.23 -4.18
N ARG A 61 -28.60 22.80 -3.52
CA ARG A 61 -27.58 21.89 -4.05
C ARG A 61 -27.56 20.60 -3.25
N TYR A 62 -27.73 19.50 -3.92
CA TYR A 62 -27.92 18.19 -3.33
C TYR A 62 -26.79 17.26 -3.73
N ARG A 63 -26.37 16.38 -2.83
CA ARG A 63 -25.51 15.24 -3.12
C ARG A 63 -25.97 13.99 -2.35
N ILE A 64 -25.53 12.85 -2.80
CA ILE A 64 -25.75 11.59 -2.08
C ILE A 64 -24.77 11.52 -0.90
N ASP A 65 -25.30 11.28 0.29
CA ASP A 65 -24.50 11.07 1.50
C ASP A 65 -23.76 9.72 1.45
N ARG A 66 -22.49 9.78 1.12
CA ARG A 66 -21.66 8.59 1.03
C ARG A 66 -21.54 7.83 2.36
N SER A 67 -21.67 8.53 3.49
CA SER A 67 -21.55 7.89 4.81
C SER A 67 -22.72 6.94 5.10
N ARG A 68 -23.86 7.15 4.42
CA ARG A 68 -25.07 6.34 4.51
C ARG A 68 -25.29 5.46 3.28
N LEU A 69 -24.40 5.50 2.30
CA LEU A 69 -24.55 4.73 1.08
C LEU A 69 -24.15 3.27 1.34
N ILE A 70 -25.13 2.42 1.56
CA ILE A 70 -24.97 0.97 1.44
C ILE A 70 -25.03 0.68 -0.06
N SER A 71 -23.86 0.73 -0.73
CA SER A 71 -23.80 0.38 -2.15
C SER A 71 -23.91 -1.14 -2.32
N GLU A 72 -24.86 -1.59 -3.12
CA GLU A 72 -24.83 -2.94 -3.66
C GLU A 72 -23.64 -3.04 -4.61
N VAL A 73 -22.62 -3.78 -4.19
CA VAL A 73 -21.50 -4.14 -5.08
C VAL A 73 -21.88 -5.43 -5.78
N ARG A 74 -22.10 -5.38 -7.09
CA ARG A 74 -22.31 -6.56 -7.93
C ARG A 74 -20.98 -7.01 -8.49
N LEU A 75 -20.58 -8.23 -8.17
CA LEU A 75 -19.29 -8.82 -8.57
C LEU A 75 -19.53 -10.05 -9.43
N THR A 76 -18.74 -10.16 -10.48
CA THR A 76 -18.56 -11.46 -11.16
C THR A 76 -17.75 -12.41 -10.25
N PRO A 77 -17.83 -13.74 -10.44
CA PRO A 77 -17.03 -14.68 -9.65
C PRO A 77 -15.51 -14.42 -9.69
N PHE A 78 -15.01 -13.90 -10.81
CA PHE A 78 -13.59 -13.56 -10.95
C PHE A 78 -13.20 -12.30 -10.19
N GLU A 79 -13.99 -11.24 -10.27
CA GLU A 79 -13.79 -10.01 -9.47
C GLU A 79 -13.87 -10.34 -7.97
N ALA A 80 -14.85 -11.16 -7.59
CA ALA A 80 -14.99 -11.64 -6.22
C ALA A 80 -13.74 -12.39 -5.73
N LEU A 81 -13.11 -13.23 -6.57
CA LEU A 81 -11.86 -13.92 -6.26
C LEU A 81 -10.71 -12.93 -5.98
N PHE A 82 -10.57 -11.88 -6.81
CA PHE A 82 -9.51 -10.88 -6.63
C PHE A 82 -9.69 -10.02 -5.37
N LEU A 83 -10.90 -9.87 -4.85
CA LEU A 83 -11.13 -9.25 -3.53
C LEU A 83 -10.95 -10.25 -2.38
N TYR A 84 -11.31 -11.53 -2.59
CA TYR A 84 -11.13 -12.59 -1.62
C TYR A 84 -9.65 -12.85 -1.28
N LEU A 85 -8.76 -12.88 -2.28
CA LEU A 85 -7.36 -13.23 -2.07
C LEU A 85 -6.63 -12.25 -1.13
N PRO A 86 -6.66 -10.92 -1.33
CA PRO A 86 -6.04 -9.96 -0.41
C PRO A 86 -6.73 -9.96 0.96
N ALA A 87 -8.05 -10.08 1.04
CA ALA A 87 -8.76 -10.18 2.31
C ALA A 87 -8.32 -11.42 3.11
N ARG A 88 -8.18 -12.56 2.45
CA ARG A 88 -7.68 -13.78 3.08
C ARG A 88 -6.22 -13.66 3.52
N ARG A 89 -5.36 -13.02 2.71
CA ARG A 89 -3.97 -12.75 3.07
C ARG A 89 -3.91 -11.87 4.31
N LEU A 90 -4.64 -10.76 4.34
CA LEU A 90 -4.72 -9.83 5.46
C LEU A 90 -5.10 -10.56 6.75
N LEU A 91 -6.19 -11.34 6.74
CA LEU A 91 -6.66 -12.09 7.92
C LEU A 91 -5.62 -13.11 8.42
N ARG A 92 -4.84 -13.73 7.54
CA ARG A 92 -3.79 -14.69 7.93
C ARG A 92 -2.54 -14.02 8.48
N GLN A 93 -2.25 -12.80 8.09
CA GLN A 93 -1.10 -12.02 8.56
C GLN A 93 -1.41 -11.17 9.79
N THR A 94 -2.69 -10.90 10.06
CA THR A 94 -3.14 -10.12 11.20
C THR A 94 -2.91 -10.90 12.50
N HIS A 95 -2.12 -10.34 13.40
CA HIS A 95 -1.80 -10.93 14.71
C HIS A 95 -2.59 -10.30 15.87
N THR A 96 -3.41 -9.30 15.58
CA THR A 96 -4.23 -8.60 16.57
C THR A 96 -5.65 -8.44 16.08
N ALA A 97 -6.62 -8.58 16.98
CA ALA A 97 -8.03 -8.43 16.64
C ALA A 97 -8.31 -6.96 16.24
N ASN A 98 -8.51 -6.74 14.96
CA ASN A 98 -8.99 -5.46 14.40
C ASN A 98 -10.44 -5.62 13.99
N LEU A 99 -11.34 -4.95 14.72
CA LEU A 99 -12.78 -5.06 14.51
C LEU A 99 -13.21 -4.54 13.13
N HIS A 100 -12.57 -3.47 12.62
CA HIS A 100 -12.90 -2.93 11.29
C HIS A 100 -12.53 -3.91 10.18
N VAL A 101 -11.38 -4.58 10.28
CA VAL A 101 -10.99 -5.63 9.32
C VAL A 101 -12.00 -6.77 9.34
N VAL A 102 -12.39 -7.24 10.53
CA VAL A 102 -13.40 -8.31 10.67
C VAL A 102 -14.72 -7.90 10.04
N GLN A 103 -15.26 -6.74 10.42
CA GLN A 103 -16.54 -6.23 9.90
C GLN A 103 -16.50 -6.00 8.38
N ALA A 104 -15.41 -5.47 7.85
CA ALA A 104 -15.25 -5.27 6.40
C ALA A 104 -15.25 -6.60 5.65
N VAL A 105 -14.52 -7.60 6.17
CA VAL A 105 -14.46 -8.94 5.57
C VAL A 105 -15.78 -9.69 5.71
N GLU A 106 -16.50 -9.55 6.83
CA GLU A 106 -17.83 -10.14 6.99
C GLU A 106 -18.82 -9.53 5.98
N LYS A 107 -18.81 -8.20 5.80
CA LYS A 107 -19.61 -7.55 4.74
C LYS A 107 -19.22 -8.03 3.35
N LEU A 108 -17.92 -8.16 3.04
CA LEU A 108 -17.48 -8.74 1.79
C LEU A 108 -17.98 -10.18 1.62
N ALA A 109 -17.91 -10.99 2.66
CA ALA A 109 -18.35 -12.37 2.63
C ALA A 109 -19.85 -12.52 2.27
N THR A 110 -20.70 -11.54 2.62
CA THR A 110 -22.11 -11.54 2.21
C THR A 110 -22.32 -11.37 0.71
N CYS A 111 -21.36 -10.80 0.00
CA CYS A 111 -21.40 -10.62 -1.46
C CYS A 111 -20.80 -11.80 -2.23
N LEU A 112 -20.15 -12.75 -1.54
CA LEU A 112 -19.45 -13.87 -2.15
C LEU A 112 -20.29 -15.16 -2.15
N GLN A 113 -19.95 -16.07 -3.07
CA GLN A 113 -20.54 -17.40 -3.13
C GLN A 113 -19.66 -18.43 -2.41
N GLN A 114 -20.28 -19.57 -2.05
CA GLN A 114 -19.52 -20.70 -1.53
C GLN A 114 -18.50 -21.21 -2.56
N PRO A 115 -17.31 -21.65 -2.13
CA PRO A 115 -16.84 -21.81 -0.72
C PRO A 115 -16.13 -20.57 -0.15
N MET A 116 -16.05 -19.44 -0.88
CA MET A 116 -15.31 -18.24 -0.45
C MET A 116 -15.88 -17.64 0.82
N THR A 117 -17.20 -17.51 0.91
CA THR A 117 -17.93 -16.99 2.09
C THR A 117 -17.53 -17.73 3.36
N GLU A 118 -17.69 -19.06 3.36
CA GLU A 118 -17.38 -19.88 4.54
C GLU A 118 -15.91 -19.75 4.96
N ARG A 119 -14.99 -19.75 3.99
CA ARG A 119 -13.55 -19.63 4.27
C ARG A 119 -13.16 -18.30 4.90
N LEU A 120 -13.79 -17.18 4.51
CA LEU A 120 -13.57 -15.89 5.15
C LEU A 120 -14.15 -15.85 6.56
N LEU A 121 -15.37 -16.31 6.77
CA LEU A 121 -16.03 -16.32 8.09
C LEU A 121 -15.26 -17.18 9.11
N GLN A 122 -14.68 -18.31 8.70
CA GLN A 122 -13.81 -19.10 9.56
C GLN A 122 -12.57 -18.32 10.01
N LEU A 123 -11.96 -17.54 9.11
CA LEU A 123 -10.79 -16.71 9.43
C LEU A 123 -11.15 -15.52 10.32
N THR A 124 -12.27 -14.84 10.08
CA THR A 124 -12.72 -13.73 10.95
C THR A 124 -12.96 -14.21 12.38
N THR A 125 -13.57 -15.39 12.53
CA THR A 125 -13.74 -16.03 13.85
C THR A 125 -12.42 -16.32 14.55
N ALA A 126 -11.38 -16.71 13.81
CA ALA A 126 -10.04 -16.93 14.36
C ALA A 126 -9.38 -15.62 14.78
N VAL A 127 -9.51 -14.56 13.97
CA VAL A 127 -8.96 -13.21 14.29
C VAL A 127 -9.62 -12.62 15.54
N LEU A 128 -10.92 -12.80 15.72
CA LEU A 128 -11.63 -12.30 16.91
C LEU A 128 -11.12 -12.88 18.23
N LYS A 129 -10.48 -14.05 18.20
CA LYS A 129 -9.87 -14.70 19.38
C LYS A 129 -8.49 -14.15 19.72
N GLN A 130 -7.91 -13.32 18.87
CA GLN A 130 -6.57 -12.75 19.08
C GLN A 130 -6.59 -11.59 20.08
N GLN A 131 -5.40 -11.19 20.52
CA GLN A 131 -5.22 -10.07 21.45
C GLN A 131 -5.73 -8.75 20.84
N LYS A 132 -6.50 -7.99 21.60
CA LYS A 132 -6.97 -6.66 21.20
C LYS A 132 -5.90 -5.62 21.52
N GLN A 133 -5.71 -4.66 20.63
CA GLN A 133 -4.86 -3.49 20.80
C GLN A 133 -5.69 -2.21 20.56
N PRO A 134 -6.52 -1.81 21.53
CA PRO A 134 -7.48 -0.71 21.35
C PRO A 134 -6.81 0.63 21.09
N GLN A 135 -5.65 0.90 21.69
CA GLN A 135 -4.90 2.14 21.48
C GLN A 135 -4.44 2.27 20.02
N ARG A 136 -3.88 1.19 19.44
CA ARG A 136 -3.42 1.19 18.06
C ARG A 136 -4.57 1.36 17.07
N LEU A 137 -5.72 0.77 17.36
CA LEU A 137 -6.92 0.93 16.56
C LEU A 137 -7.41 2.39 16.60
N SER A 138 -7.46 2.99 17.79
CA SER A 138 -7.85 4.40 17.97
C SER A 138 -6.90 5.36 17.23
N ILE A 139 -5.59 5.09 17.23
CA ILE A 139 -4.62 5.88 16.46
C ILE A 139 -4.93 5.82 14.96
N LEU A 140 -5.18 4.63 14.43
CA LEU A 140 -5.52 4.45 13.01
C LEU A 140 -6.83 5.16 12.65
N GLU A 141 -7.86 5.04 13.50
CA GLU A 141 -9.15 5.72 13.31
C GLU A 141 -8.97 7.24 13.26
N GLN A 142 -8.24 7.82 14.21
CA GLN A 142 -7.99 9.26 14.27
C GLN A 142 -7.23 9.77 13.04
N ILE A 143 -6.17 9.05 12.63
CA ILE A 143 -5.39 9.39 11.44
C ILE A 143 -6.26 9.29 10.18
N THR A 144 -7.05 8.23 10.06
CA THR A 144 -7.97 8.05 8.91
C THR A 144 -8.96 9.20 8.82
N MET A 145 -9.57 9.58 9.94
CA MET A 145 -10.50 10.70 9.96
C MET A 145 -9.83 12.04 9.69
N ALA A 146 -8.61 12.25 10.17
CA ALA A 146 -7.84 13.45 9.88
C ALA A 146 -7.47 13.54 8.40
N TRP A 147 -7.03 12.43 7.79
CA TRP A 147 -6.73 12.34 6.36
C TRP A 147 -7.97 12.64 5.50
N LEU A 148 -9.10 11.98 5.77
CA LEU A 148 -10.35 12.19 5.03
C LEU A 148 -10.88 13.62 5.13
N ASN A 149 -10.66 14.31 6.27
CA ASN A 149 -11.09 15.67 6.50
C ASN A 149 -9.98 16.72 6.27
N GLN A 150 -8.83 16.31 5.72
CA GLN A 150 -7.67 17.19 5.47
C GLN A 150 -7.27 18.03 6.70
N ARG A 151 -7.22 17.39 7.88
CA ARG A 151 -6.80 18.02 9.14
C ARG A 151 -5.41 17.61 9.53
N LYS A 152 -4.62 18.58 10.01
CA LYS A 152 -3.30 18.29 10.58
C LYS A 152 -3.44 17.47 11.85
N VAL A 153 -2.44 16.64 12.10
CA VAL A 153 -2.33 15.82 13.30
C VAL A 153 -1.02 16.10 14.03
N ARG A 154 -1.05 16.05 15.36
CA ARG A 154 0.17 15.97 16.18
C ARG A 154 0.43 14.50 16.46
N ILE A 155 1.56 14.00 15.98
CA ILE A 155 1.99 12.61 16.10
C ILE A 155 3.14 12.54 17.09
N THR A 156 2.99 11.78 18.16
CA THR A 156 4.10 11.39 19.03
C THR A 156 4.72 10.13 18.46
N TYR A 157 5.91 10.25 17.86
CA TYR A 157 6.55 9.18 17.11
C TYR A 157 7.90 8.77 17.70
N ARG A 158 8.11 7.47 17.87
CA ARG A 158 9.40 6.93 18.29
C ARG A 158 10.05 6.14 17.16
N ALA A 159 11.01 6.74 16.46
CA ALA A 159 11.79 6.06 15.43
C ALA A 159 12.55 4.84 16.01
N LEU A 160 12.85 3.84 15.17
CA LEU A 160 13.41 2.55 15.60
C LEU A 160 14.65 2.66 16.50
N ARG A 161 15.53 3.63 16.22
CA ARG A 161 16.79 3.84 16.96
C ARG A 161 16.73 5.03 17.93
N ALA A 162 15.58 5.70 18.02
CA ALA A 162 15.43 6.87 18.86
C ALA A 162 15.25 6.47 20.34
N ARG A 163 15.96 7.15 21.24
CA ARG A 163 15.83 6.94 22.68
C ARG A 163 14.55 7.57 23.25
N ARG A 164 14.06 8.64 22.61
CA ARG A 164 12.87 9.41 23.03
C ARG A 164 11.98 9.66 21.82
N PRO A 165 10.65 9.69 21.99
CA PRO A 165 9.75 10.09 20.94
C PRO A 165 9.92 11.56 20.61
N LEU A 166 9.58 11.93 19.38
CA LEU A 166 9.45 13.31 18.91
C LEU A 166 7.99 13.59 18.59
N ILE A 167 7.58 14.83 18.76
CA ILE A 167 6.24 15.29 18.37
C ILE A 167 6.36 16.00 17.03
N HIS A 168 5.59 15.56 16.07
CA HIS A 168 5.50 16.12 14.72
C HIS A 168 4.10 16.72 14.53
N THR A 169 4.00 17.93 13.99
CA THR A 169 2.76 18.39 13.37
C THR A 169 2.80 17.95 11.92
N ALA A 170 1.89 17.04 11.55
CA ALA A 170 1.96 16.39 10.26
C ALA A 170 0.67 16.59 9.45
N CYS A 171 0.81 16.66 8.12
CA CYS A 171 -0.26 16.68 7.14
C CYS A 171 -0.34 15.31 6.48
N PRO A 172 -1.29 14.42 6.83
CA PRO A 172 -1.39 13.08 6.23
C PRO A 172 -1.80 13.18 4.75
N TYR A 173 -0.92 12.76 3.84
CA TYR A 173 -1.19 12.77 2.40
C TYR A 173 -1.68 11.41 1.90
N LEU A 174 -1.12 10.30 2.45
CA LEU A 174 -1.43 8.95 2.00
C LEU A 174 -1.32 7.95 3.16
N ILE A 175 -2.16 6.92 3.15
CA ILE A 175 -2.04 5.75 4.04
C ILE A 175 -1.67 4.56 3.18
N GLU A 176 -0.45 4.04 3.36
CA GLU A 176 0.14 3.04 2.48
C GLU A 176 0.44 1.73 3.23
N PRO A 177 0.01 0.57 2.71
CA PRO A 177 0.38 -0.71 3.29
C PRO A 177 1.84 -1.06 2.95
N ALA A 178 2.53 -1.70 3.89
CA ALA A 178 3.85 -2.25 3.60
C ALA A 178 3.76 -3.45 2.66
N LEU A 179 4.63 -3.51 1.66
CA LEU A 179 4.65 -4.62 0.69
C LEU A 179 5.05 -5.96 1.33
N TRP A 180 5.94 -5.93 2.34
CA TRP A 180 6.60 -7.11 2.90
C TRP A 180 6.16 -7.48 4.32
N SER A 181 5.20 -6.75 4.89
CA SER A 181 4.66 -7.01 6.24
C SER A 181 3.18 -6.62 6.33
N ASP A 182 2.59 -6.83 7.51
CA ASP A 182 1.22 -6.38 7.85
C ASP A 182 1.18 -4.93 8.37
N SER A 183 2.29 -4.22 8.25
CA SER A 183 2.41 -2.83 8.73
C SER A 183 1.71 -1.85 7.79
N VAL A 184 1.28 -0.74 8.38
CA VAL A 184 0.71 0.41 7.65
C VAL A 184 1.59 1.64 7.92
N TYR A 185 1.79 2.44 6.90
CA TYR A 185 2.50 3.70 6.99
C TYR A 185 1.60 4.88 6.69
N VAL A 186 1.79 5.95 7.43
CA VAL A 186 1.19 7.25 7.16
C VAL A 186 2.25 8.11 6.51
N ILE A 187 2.10 8.37 5.22
CA ILE A 187 2.98 9.26 4.47
C ILE A 187 2.44 10.68 4.68
N ALA A 188 3.23 11.54 5.30
CA ALA A 188 2.80 12.85 5.70
C ALA A 188 3.92 13.87 5.60
N TYR A 189 3.59 15.11 5.24
CA TYR A 189 4.51 16.22 5.43
C TYR A 189 4.68 16.51 6.92
N SER A 190 5.91 16.59 7.39
CA SER A 190 6.28 16.82 8.79
C SER A 190 6.92 18.18 8.99
N ASP A 191 6.46 18.95 9.96
CA ASP A 191 7.03 20.23 10.37
C ASP A 191 8.47 20.10 10.90
N VAL A 192 8.79 18.99 11.55
CA VAL A 192 10.11 18.69 12.12
C VAL A 192 11.11 18.32 11.01
N ALA A 193 10.72 17.41 10.12
CA ALA A 193 11.55 16.98 9.00
C ALA A 193 11.59 18.05 7.89
N ARG A 194 10.55 18.89 7.79
CA ARG A 194 10.28 19.82 6.67
C ARG A 194 10.21 19.14 5.32
N ASP A 195 9.74 17.90 5.34
CA ASP A 195 9.66 17.01 4.20
C ASP A 195 8.56 15.98 4.38
N ILE A 196 8.25 15.23 3.30
CA ILE A 196 7.34 14.10 3.32
C ILE A 196 8.05 12.88 3.90
N VAL A 197 7.53 12.35 5.00
CA VAL A 197 8.14 11.21 5.70
C VAL A 197 7.11 10.10 5.97
N PRO A 198 7.53 8.83 5.93
CA PRO A 198 6.68 7.69 6.27
C PRO A 198 6.70 7.44 7.79
N PHE A 199 5.58 7.61 8.45
CA PHE A 199 5.38 7.23 9.85
C PHE A 199 4.82 5.80 9.92
N LYS A 200 5.60 4.86 10.45
CA LYS A 200 5.12 3.50 10.70
C LYS A 200 4.09 3.50 11.82
N LEU A 201 2.89 2.99 11.58
CA LEU A 201 1.77 3.03 12.52
C LEU A 201 2.15 2.44 13.90
N GLU A 202 2.91 1.34 13.92
CA GLU A 202 3.34 0.67 15.15
C GLU A 202 4.29 1.49 16.02
N ARG A 203 4.85 2.57 15.50
CA ARG A 203 5.78 3.46 16.19
C ARG A 203 5.15 4.79 16.59
N ILE A 204 3.87 4.97 16.27
CA ILE A 204 3.08 6.11 16.74
C ILE A 204 2.58 5.77 18.14
N GLU A 205 3.04 6.52 19.15
CA GLU A 205 2.65 6.33 20.53
C GLU A 205 1.34 7.05 20.87
N ASP A 206 1.13 8.21 20.24
CA ASP A 206 -0.10 9.00 20.40
C ASP A 206 -0.36 9.87 19.18
N VAL A 207 -1.62 10.21 18.96
CA VAL A 207 -2.05 11.13 17.89
C VAL A 207 -3.19 12.01 18.37
N VAL A 208 -3.12 13.28 18.02
CA VAL A 208 -4.18 14.28 18.31
C VAL A 208 -4.50 15.03 17.04
N THR A 209 -5.75 14.94 16.59
CA THR A 209 -6.24 15.74 15.46
C THR A 209 -6.35 17.20 15.87
N THR A 210 -5.81 18.11 15.06
CA THR A 210 -5.90 19.55 15.29
C THR A 210 -7.14 20.17 14.62
N LEU A 211 -7.39 21.44 14.91
CA LEU A 211 -8.41 22.21 14.19
C LEU A 211 -7.91 22.78 12.85
N GLU A 212 -6.58 22.77 12.64
CA GLU A 212 -5.97 23.24 11.41
C GLU A 212 -6.21 22.30 10.25
N THR A 213 -6.57 22.85 9.11
CA THR A 213 -6.66 22.15 7.84
C THR A 213 -5.38 22.27 7.04
N PHE A 214 -5.20 21.44 6.04
CA PHE A 214 -4.13 21.53 5.04
C PHE A 214 -4.70 21.19 3.66
N GLU A 215 -4.00 21.58 2.63
CA GLU A 215 -4.26 21.17 1.27
C GLU A 215 -3.12 20.28 0.79
N ILE A 216 -3.45 19.20 0.09
CA ILE A 216 -2.45 18.37 -0.59
C ILE A 216 -1.99 19.18 -1.80
N PRO A 217 -0.67 19.42 -1.98
CA PRO A 217 -0.17 20.15 -3.12
C PRO A 217 -0.65 19.54 -4.45
N GLU A 218 -0.97 20.39 -5.44
CA GLU A 218 -1.46 19.93 -6.74
C GLU A 218 -0.44 19.07 -7.50
N ASP A 219 0.84 19.28 -7.24
CA ASP A 219 1.97 18.54 -7.80
C ASP A 219 2.32 17.26 -7.00
N PHE A 220 1.60 16.97 -5.93
CA PHE A 220 1.80 15.72 -5.19
C PHE A 220 1.32 14.53 -6.01
N ASP A 221 2.26 13.72 -6.45
CA ASP A 221 2.02 12.48 -7.20
C ASP A 221 2.51 11.27 -6.39
N GLU A 222 1.55 10.49 -5.85
CA GLU A 222 1.85 9.29 -5.07
C GLU A 222 2.58 8.22 -5.88
N GLN A 223 2.30 8.12 -7.20
CA GLN A 223 2.96 7.14 -8.07
C GLN A 223 4.42 7.51 -8.29
N GLN A 224 4.70 8.82 -8.46
CA GLN A 224 6.06 9.30 -8.58
C GLN A 224 6.83 9.14 -7.27
N LEU A 225 6.20 9.46 -6.14
CA LEU A 225 6.78 9.34 -4.79
C LEU A 225 7.20 7.90 -4.49
N LEU A 226 6.35 6.93 -4.84
CA LEU A 226 6.57 5.51 -4.54
C LEU A 226 7.27 4.74 -5.66
N ARG A 227 7.57 5.39 -6.78
CA ARG A 227 8.06 4.74 -8.00
C ARG A 227 9.32 3.91 -7.80
N HIS A 228 10.23 4.40 -6.97
CA HIS A 228 11.53 3.79 -6.72
C HIS A 228 11.66 3.15 -5.33
N THR A 229 10.60 3.18 -4.52
CA THR A 229 10.65 2.54 -3.20
C THR A 229 10.69 1.01 -3.35
N TRP A 230 11.59 0.36 -2.64
CA TRP A 230 11.55 -1.10 -2.50
C TRP A 230 10.44 -1.54 -1.55
N GLY A 231 10.23 -0.82 -0.49
CA GLY A 231 9.15 -0.99 0.48
C GLY A 231 8.40 0.30 0.69
N ILE A 232 8.95 1.21 1.49
CA ILE A 232 8.31 2.47 1.85
C ILE A 232 9.32 3.61 2.08
N TRP A 233 10.62 3.33 2.08
CA TRP A 233 11.61 4.38 2.29
C TRP A 233 11.70 5.26 1.06
N LEU A 234 11.39 6.52 1.28
CA LEU A 234 11.57 7.60 0.31
C LEU A 234 13.06 7.94 0.31
N GLY A 235 13.70 7.90 -0.83
CA GLY A 235 15.09 8.31 -0.96
C GLY A 235 15.18 9.82 -1.05
N ASP A 236 16.23 10.39 -0.46
CA ASP A 236 16.54 11.82 -0.58
C ASP A 236 17.34 12.13 -1.86
N ASP A 237 17.94 11.10 -2.46
CA ASP A 237 18.85 11.18 -3.59
C ASP A 237 18.26 10.53 -4.87
N GLU A 238 19.01 10.63 -5.97
CA GLU A 238 18.70 9.90 -7.20
C GLU A 238 18.63 8.37 -6.95
N PRO A 239 17.70 7.65 -7.62
CA PRO A 239 17.57 6.22 -7.45
C PRO A 239 18.85 5.46 -7.75
N VAL A 240 19.21 4.54 -6.87
CA VAL A 240 20.41 3.72 -6.99
C VAL A 240 20.11 2.49 -7.83
N THR A 241 20.99 2.18 -8.78
CA THR A 241 20.93 0.92 -9.52
C THR A 241 21.46 -0.21 -8.66
N VAL A 242 20.61 -1.20 -8.39
CA VAL A 242 21.01 -2.45 -7.74
C VAL A 242 21.13 -3.53 -8.81
N ARG A 243 22.28 -4.22 -8.85
CA ARG A 243 22.53 -5.37 -9.73
C ARG A 243 22.87 -6.60 -8.90
N LEU A 244 22.15 -7.67 -9.15
CA LEU A 244 22.30 -8.95 -8.46
C LEU A 244 22.53 -10.06 -9.48
N ARG A 245 23.48 -10.95 -9.21
CA ARG A 245 23.67 -12.17 -9.99
C ARG A 245 23.10 -13.34 -9.23
N PHE A 246 22.22 -14.09 -9.86
CA PHE A 246 21.69 -15.35 -9.35
C PHE A 246 22.40 -16.53 -9.99
N ALA A 247 22.82 -17.47 -9.15
CA ALA A 247 23.49 -18.70 -9.59
C ALA A 247 22.56 -19.56 -10.47
N PRO A 248 23.13 -20.42 -11.34
CA PRO A 248 22.34 -21.39 -12.09
C PRO A 248 21.47 -22.28 -11.20
N GLY A 249 20.30 -22.69 -11.71
CA GLY A 249 19.39 -23.60 -11.03
C GLY A 249 18.00 -23.06 -10.77
N ASP A 250 17.28 -23.64 -9.80
CA ASP A 250 15.88 -23.31 -9.50
C ASP A 250 15.66 -21.86 -9.07
N VAL A 251 16.70 -21.22 -8.55
CA VAL A 251 16.65 -19.81 -8.13
C VAL A 251 16.33 -18.88 -9.30
N VAL A 252 16.84 -19.17 -10.49
CA VAL A 252 16.57 -18.37 -11.71
C VAL A 252 15.10 -18.41 -12.06
N ARG A 253 14.47 -19.58 -11.96
CA ARG A 253 13.04 -19.73 -12.18
C ARG A 253 12.26 -18.94 -11.13
N ARG A 254 12.57 -19.11 -9.85
CA ARG A 254 11.89 -18.43 -8.74
C ARG A 254 11.94 -16.91 -8.82
N VAL A 255 13.11 -16.34 -9.17
CA VAL A 255 13.26 -14.89 -9.28
C VAL A 255 12.47 -14.33 -10.46
N ARG A 256 12.30 -15.12 -11.54
CA ARG A 256 11.56 -14.74 -12.74
C ARG A 256 10.03 -14.87 -12.62
N GLU A 257 9.54 -15.68 -11.70
CA GLU A 257 8.10 -15.91 -11.49
C GLU A 257 7.40 -14.70 -10.84
N THR A 258 8.16 -13.72 -10.32
CA THR A 258 7.62 -12.57 -9.59
C THR A 258 8.19 -11.26 -10.11
N ILE A 259 7.33 -10.25 -10.23
CA ILE A 259 7.78 -8.87 -10.39
C ILE A 259 8.07 -8.33 -8.99
N TRP A 260 9.36 -8.24 -8.65
CA TRP A 260 9.83 -7.77 -7.35
C TRP A 260 9.85 -6.25 -7.24
N HIS A 261 10.11 -5.57 -8.38
CA HIS A 261 10.11 -4.12 -8.48
C HIS A 261 9.66 -3.68 -9.88
N PRO A 262 8.88 -2.59 -10.04
CA PRO A 262 8.38 -2.13 -11.35
C PRO A 262 9.49 -1.87 -12.37
N SER A 263 10.66 -1.39 -11.93
CA SER A 263 11.82 -1.12 -12.81
C SER A 263 12.71 -2.31 -13.08
N GLN A 264 12.38 -3.52 -12.58
CA GLN A 264 13.26 -4.69 -12.73
C GLN A 264 13.51 -5.08 -14.17
N ARG A 265 14.74 -5.52 -14.42
CA ARG A 265 15.15 -6.19 -15.66
C ARG A 265 15.89 -7.46 -15.32
N ILE A 266 15.64 -8.53 -16.06
CA ILE A 266 16.30 -9.84 -15.84
C ILE A 266 16.93 -10.27 -17.17
N THR A 267 18.25 -10.52 -17.14
CA THR A 267 19.03 -11.00 -18.27
C THR A 267 19.54 -12.40 -17.95
N LEU A 268 19.28 -13.37 -18.82
CA LEU A 268 19.84 -14.72 -18.69
C LEU A 268 21.31 -14.72 -19.10
N LEU A 269 22.13 -15.47 -18.35
CA LEU A 269 23.56 -15.64 -18.60
C LEU A 269 23.84 -16.98 -19.27
N GLU A 270 25.00 -17.09 -19.96
CA GLU A 270 25.42 -18.30 -20.68
C GLU A 270 25.61 -19.50 -19.74
N ASP A 271 26.00 -19.26 -18.49
CA ASP A 271 26.18 -20.29 -17.46
C ASP A 271 24.86 -20.86 -16.90
N GLY A 272 23.72 -20.36 -17.39
CA GLY A 272 22.38 -20.74 -16.89
C GLY A 272 21.92 -19.94 -15.67
N GLY A 273 22.73 -19.01 -15.16
CA GLY A 273 22.35 -18.02 -14.15
C GLY A 273 21.55 -16.86 -14.75
N CYS A 274 21.26 -15.85 -13.93
CA CYS A 274 20.69 -14.60 -14.42
C CYS A 274 21.21 -13.39 -13.64
N GLU A 275 21.22 -12.26 -14.31
CA GLU A 275 21.40 -10.95 -13.70
C GLU A 275 20.03 -10.27 -13.53
N TRP A 276 19.74 -9.84 -12.31
CA TRP A 276 18.58 -9.04 -11.96
C TRP A 276 19.02 -7.61 -11.65
N GLN A 277 18.33 -6.62 -12.18
CA GLN A 277 18.64 -5.22 -12.00
C GLN A 277 17.37 -4.43 -11.74
N ALA A 278 17.41 -3.44 -10.83
CA ALA A 278 16.37 -2.44 -10.63
C ALA A 278 16.96 -1.11 -10.15
N GLN A 279 16.16 -0.04 -10.28
CA GLN A 279 16.44 1.27 -9.72
C GLN A 279 15.60 1.45 -8.45
N VAL A 280 16.24 1.58 -7.29
CA VAL A 280 15.57 1.69 -6.00
C VAL A 280 16.01 2.96 -5.26
N ALA A 281 15.10 3.52 -4.48
CA ALA A 281 15.35 4.70 -3.68
C ALA A 281 16.44 4.44 -2.60
N ASP A 282 16.37 3.27 -1.97
CA ASP A 282 17.35 2.86 -0.95
C ASP A 282 17.55 1.33 -0.97
N TRP A 283 18.76 0.88 -1.31
CA TRP A 283 19.11 -0.53 -1.33
C TRP A 283 19.06 -1.19 0.06
N ARG A 284 19.15 -0.42 1.15
CA ARG A 284 19.12 -0.95 2.51
C ARG A 284 17.81 -1.66 2.84
N GLU A 285 16.70 -1.25 2.22
CA GLU A 285 15.44 -1.97 2.34
C GLU A 285 15.46 -3.36 1.70
N MET A 286 16.33 -3.59 0.71
CA MET A 286 16.45 -4.87 0.02
C MET A 286 17.26 -5.91 0.79
N VAL A 287 18.06 -5.50 1.78
CA VAL A 287 18.95 -6.39 2.53
C VAL A 287 18.25 -7.66 3.04
N PRO A 288 17.07 -7.59 3.69
CA PRO A 288 16.38 -8.79 4.15
C PRO A 288 15.94 -9.73 3.02
N TRP A 289 15.55 -9.17 1.88
CA TRP A 289 15.14 -9.95 0.71
C TRP A 289 16.33 -10.66 0.07
N VAL A 290 17.43 -9.96 -0.12
CA VAL A 290 18.66 -10.55 -0.69
C VAL A 290 19.21 -11.64 0.22
N ARG A 291 19.27 -11.44 1.53
CA ARG A 291 19.62 -12.48 2.51
C ARG A 291 18.79 -13.75 2.39
N GLY A 292 17.51 -13.62 2.05
CA GLY A 292 16.57 -14.75 1.91
C GLY A 292 16.94 -15.71 0.78
N TRP A 293 17.80 -15.30 -0.16
CA TRP A 293 18.33 -16.15 -1.24
C TRP A 293 19.59 -16.92 -0.85
N GLY A 294 20.24 -16.55 0.28
CA GLY A 294 21.45 -17.19 0.78
C GLY A 294 22.60 -17.12 -0.23
N ALA A 295 23.32 -18.22 -0.38
CA ALA A 295 24.47 -18.32 -1.29
C ALA A 295 24.11 -18.32 -2.79
N ALA A 296 22.82 -18.35 -3.12
CA ALA A 296 22.38 -18.36 -4.51
C ALA A 296 22.36 -16.96 -5.16
N VAL A 297 22.66 -15.90 -4.40
CA VAL A 297 22.68 -14.52 -4.91
C VAL A 297 23.99 -13.83 -4.56
N GLU A 298 24.52 -13.08 -5.50
CA GLU A 298 25.66 -12.17 -5.32
C GLU A 298 25.23 -10.74 -5.65
N VAL A 299 25.58 -9.79 -4.79
CA VAL A 299 25.42 -8.36 -5.09
C VAL A 299 26.57 -7.89 -5.93
N LEU A 300 26.28 -7.40 -7.14
CA LEU A 300 27.27 -6.80 -8.02
C LEU A 300 27.41 -5.29 -7.75
N GLU A 301 26.28 -4.61 -7.61
CA GLU A 301 26.17 -3.15 -7.37
C GLU A 301 25.00 -2.84 -6.44
N PRO A 302 25.11 -1.80 -5.61
CA PRO A 302 26.30 -0.97 -5.36
C PRO A 302 27.32 -1.69 -4.45
N VAL A 303 28.56 -1.18 -4.42
CA VAL A 303 29.67 -1.78 -3.64
C VAL A 303 29.36 -1.78 -2.15
N GLU A 304 28.75 -0.74 -1.62
CA GLU A 304 28.38 -0.61 -0.21
C GLU A 304 27.37 -1.69 0.22
N PHE A 305 26.46 -2.06 -0.67
CA PHE A 305 25.54 -3.16 -0.43
C PHE A 305 26.27 -4.50 -0.39
N ARG A 306 27.17 -4.72 -1.35
CA ARG A 306 28.01 -5.92 -1.39
C ARG A 306 28.86 -6.07 -0.14
N GLU A 307 29.55 -5.01 0.28
CA GLU A 307 30.37 -4.99 1.50
C GLU A 307 29.54 -5.27 2.76
N THR A 308 28.33 -4.72 2.83
CA THR A 308 27.40 -5.00 3.93
C THR A 308 27.09 -6.48 4.03
N LEU A 309 26.76 -7.15 2.93
CA LEU A 309 26.46 -8.59 2.92
C LEU A 309 27.70 -9.45 3.21
N ILE A 310 28.88 -9.04 2.74
CA ILE A 310 30.15 -9.73 3.08
C ILE A 310 30.36 -9.66 4.59
N GLY A 311 30.21 -8.47 5.20
CA GLY A 311 30.37 -8.29 6.65
C GLY A 311 29.39 -9.15 7.45
N GLU A 312 28.13 -9.19 7.01
CA GLU A 312 27.09 -10.00 7.65
C GLU A 312 27.32 -11.50 7.50
N SER A 313 27.78 -11.93 6.31
CA SER A 313 28.09 -13.33 6.06
C SER A 313 29.24 -13.82 6.94
N ARG A 314 30.27 -12.99 7.16
CA ARG A 314 31.34 -13.27 8.14
C ARG A 314 30.81 -13.39 9.56
N ALA A 315 30.01 -12.41 10.00
CA ALA A 315 29.41 -12.45 11.33
C ALA A 315 28.47 -13.65 11.52
N LEU A 316 27.78 -14.06 10.45
CA LEU A 316 26.94 -15.25 10.45
C LEU A 316 27.79 -16.52 10.58
N ALA A 317 28.85 -16.66 9.80
CA ALA A 317 29.78 -17.79 9.86
C ALA A 317 30.41 -17.93 11.25
N GLU A 318 30.90 -16.83 11.84
CA GLU A 318 31.44 -16.81 13.19
C GLU A 318 30.40 -17.26 14.25
N ARG A 319 29.15 -16.84 14.10
CA ARG A 319 28.05 -17.22 14.99
C ARG A 319 27.73 -18.72 14.96
N TYR A 320 28.00 -19.37 13.83
CA TYR A 320 27.90 -20.83 13.67
C TYR A 320 29.23 -21.56 13.93
N GLY A 321 30.24 -20.88 14.51
CA GLY A 321 31.50 -21.47 14.89
C GLY A 321 32.53 -21.60 13.75
N TRP A 322 32.25 -20.96 12.61
CA TRP A 322 33.15 -20.96 11.47
C TRP A 322 34.02 -19.69 11.49
N HIS A 323 35.33 -19.82 11.68
CA HIS A 323 36.25 -18.67 11.70
C HIS A 323 36.80 -18.41 10.30
N VAL A 324 36.39 -17.30 9.71
CA VAL A 324 36.90 -16.82 8.42
C VAL A 324 38.19 -16.03 8.68
N SER A 325 39.36 -16.54 8.22
CA SER A 325 40.60 -15.78 8.34
C SER A 325 40.55 -14.50 7.47
N SER A 326 40.95 -13.38 8.07
CA SER A 326 40.96 -12.07 7.41
C SER A 326 42.24 -11.81 6.59
N ALA A 327 42.96 -12.85 6.13
CA ALA A 327 44.12 -12.65 5.28
C ALA A 327 43.68 -12.11 3.91
N PRO A 328 44.19 -10.94 3.45
CA PRO A 328 43.91 -10.48 2.11
C PRO A 328 44.51 -11.50 1.13
N SER A 329 43.73 -12.03 0.23
CA SER A 329 44.20 -12.84 -0.88
C SER A 329 45.01 -11.97 -1.84
N THR A 330 46.32 -11.95 -1.65
CA THR A 330 47.28 -11.44 -2.63
C THR A 330 47.53 -12.55 -3.67
N THR A 331 46.55 -12.80 -4.50
CA THR A 331 46.71 -13.38 -5.84
C THR A 331 45.31 -13.52 -6.45
N GLY A 332 45.17 -13.00 -7.66
CA GLY A 332 43.91 -13.02 -8.40
C GLY A 332 43.60 -14.41 -8.97
N GLU A 333 43.24 -15.34 -8.09
CA GLU A 333 42.54 -16.56 -8.47
C GLU A 333 41.20 -16.58 -7.76
N SER A 334 40.15 -16.51 -8.55
CA SER A 334 38.78 -16.66 -8.12
C SER A 334 38.62 -18.05 -7.51
N THR A 335 38.74 -18.15 -6.17
CA THR A 335 38.33 -19.35 -5.44
C THR A 335 36.80 -19.40 -5.49
N THR A 336 36.26 -20.25 -6.33
CA THR A 336 34.82 -20.45 -6.46
C THR A 336 34.28 -21.07 -5.16
N LEU A 337 33.05 -20.74 -4.79
CA LEU A 337 32.32 -21.32 -3.62
C LEU A 337 32.32 -22.86 -3.62
N GLN A 338 32.56 -23.51 -4.76
CA GLN A 338 32.71 -24.96 -4.89
C GLN A 338 33.93 -25.53 -4.13
N ASP A 339 35.00 -24.74 -3.94
CA ASP A 339 36.19 -25.19 -3.20
C ASP A 339 35.97 -25.20 -1.67
N PHE A 340 34.90 -24.52 -1.20
CA PHE A 340 34.53 -24.48 0.21
C PHE A 340 33.54 -25.59 0.63
N PHE A 341 32.75 -26.14 -0.29
CA PHE A 341 31.72 -27.13 -0.02
C PHE A 341 31.97 -28.51 -0.65
N GLY A 342 33.12 -28.71 -1.24
CA GLY A 342 33.54 -29.98 -1.84
C GLY A 342 34.28 -30.87 -0.85
N GLY A 343 33.54 -31.57 -0.01
CA GLY A 343 34.02 -32.61 0.87
C GLY A 343 32.92 -33.62 1.15
#